data_df115a48b6c48c3949199bfcb955ee89
#
_entry.id   df115a48b6c48c3949199bfcb955ee89
#
_cell.length_a   1.000
_cell.length_b   1.000
_cell.length_c   1.000
_cell.angle_alpha   90.00
_cell.angle_beta   90.00
_cell.angle_gamma   90.00
#
_symmetry.space_group_name_H-M   'P 1'
#
loop_
_entity.id
_entity.type
_entity.pdbx_description
1 polymer ?
#
loop_
_entity_poly.entity_id
_entity_poly.type
_entity_poly.pdbx_seq_one_letter_code
_entity_poly.pdbx_strand_id
1 'polypeptide(L)'
;MAFTKDRLLVGNFNGFNAYDISNPKSPKLIVSVVCPGGQGDVSVYGNLLFMSVEQTRGRVDCGTQGVKDVASAERFRGVRIFDITDINKPKQVAAVQTCRGSHTHTLVVDPKDKANIYVYGSGTSGVRSADELAGCSAEAPDKD
;
A
#
# COMPACT_ATOMS: atom_id res chain seq x y z
N MET A 1 -9.54 4.14 4.46
CA MET A 1 -9.21 4.53 5.85
C MET A 1 -9.43 3.34 6.78
N ALA A 2 -8.64 3.25 7.86
CA ALA A 2 -8.69 2.17 8.83
C ALA A 2 -8.73 2.72 10.26
N PHE A 3 -9.34 1.95 11.17
CA PHE A 3 -9.43 2.29 12.58
C PHE A 3 -8.71 1.24 13.41
N THR A 4 -8.00 1.67 14.44
CA THR A 4 -7.42 0.78 15.45
C THR A 4 -7.45 1.45 16.82
N LYS A 5 -8.23 0.90 17.75
CA LYS A 5 -8.50 1.52 19.06
C LYS A 5 -9.00 2.98 18.90
N ASP A 6 -8.29 3.91 19.49
CA ASP A 6 -8.53 5.36 19.47
C ASP A 6 -7.74 6.10 18.36
N ARG A 7 -7.39 5.39 17.27
CA ARG A 7 -6.63 5.94 16.16
C ARG A 7 -7.36 5.75 14.84
N LEU A 8 -7.25 6.76 13.97
CA LEU A 8 -7.72 6.75 12.59
C LEU A 8 -6.51 6.88 11.67
N LEU A 9 -6.37 5.94 10.73
CA LEU A 9 -5.36 6.00 9.66
C LEU A 9 -6.07 6.31 8.35
N VAL A 10 -5.58 7.34 7.65
CA VAL A 10 -6.17 7.83 6.42
C VAL A 10 -5.11 7.83 5.33
N GLY A 11 -5.26 6.94 4.35
CA GLY A 11 -4.43 6.97 3.16
C GLY A 11 -4.80 8.13 2.25
N ASN A 12 -3.82 8.62 1.50
CA ASN A 12 -3.96 9.71 0.55
C ASN A 12 -2.93 9.59 -0.58
N PHE A 13 -2.98 10.48 -1.58
CA PHE A 13 -2.09 10.43 -2.75
C PHE A 13 -0.59 10.53 -2.43
N ASN A 14 -0.24 11.07 -1.26
CA ASN A 14 1.14 11.28 -0.86
C ASN A 14 1.62 10.31 0.23
N GLY A 15 0.77 9.36 0.68
CA GLY A 15 1.08 8.40 1.72
C GLY A 15 -0.08 8.18 2.67
N PHE A 16 0.12 8.34 3.98
CA PHE A 16 -0.97 8.26 4.95
C PHE A 16 -0.75 9.16 6.17
N ASN A 17 -1.85 9.50 6.81
CA ASN A 17 -1.87 10.23 8.08
C ASN A 17 -2.43 9.34 9.18
N ALA A 18 -1.89 9.47 10.39
CA ALA A 18 -2.48 8.89 11.59
C ALA A 18 -2.98 10.00 12.52
N TYR A 19 -4.17 9.81 13.06
CA TYR A 19 -4.83 10.74 13.96
C TYR A 19 -5.18 10.05 15.28
N ASP A 20 -5.02 10.76 16.39
CA ASP A 20 -5.62 10.43 17.67
C ASP A 20 -7.10 10.88 17.62
N ILE A 21 -7.99 9.93 17.85
CA ILE A 21 -9.43 10.13 17.88
C ILE A 21 -10.04 9.74 19.24
N SER A 22 -9.24 9.70 20.31
CA SER A 22 -9.73 9.49 21.69
C SER A 22 -10.83 10.50 22.04
N ASN A 23 -10.72 11.72 21.50
CA ASN A 23 -11.83 12.67 21.43
C ASN A 23 -12.27 12.85 19.97
N PRO A 24 -13.33 12.16 19.49
CA PRO A 24 -13.72 12.21 18.09
C PRO A 24 -14.24 13.57 17.62
N LYS A 25 -14.59 14.47 18.55
CA LYS A 25 -14.97 15.86 18.23
C LYS A 25 -13.74 16.76 17.98
N SER A 26 -12.54 16.30 18.33
CA SER A 26 -11.30 17.06 18.18
C SER A 26 -10.15 16.13 17.81
N PRO A 27 -10.14 15.55 16.58
CA PRO A 27 -9.05 14.69 16.12
C PRO A 27 -7.72 15.43 16.09
N LYS A 28 -6.64 14.77 16.51
CA LYS A 28 -5.30 15.36 16.49
C LYS A 28 -4.38 14.56 15.55
N LEU A 29 -3.72 15.24 14.64
CA LEU A 29 -2.70 14.60 13.81
C LEU A 29 -1.55 14.12 14.69
N ILE A 30 -1.20 12.84 14.57
CA ILE A 30 -0.03 12.22 15.21
C ILE A 30 1.16 12.29 14.28
N VAL A 31 1.00 11.76 13.06
CA VAL A 31 2.07 11.68 12.06
C VAL A 31 1.50 11.74 10.65
N SER A 32 2.27 12.32 9.75
CA SER A 32 2.07 12.25 8.30
C SER A 32 3.26 11.53 7.67
N VAL A 33 3.01 10.39 7.05
CA VAL A 33 4.03 9.60 6.35
C VAL A 33 3.96 9.91 4.87
N VAL A 34 5.07 10.44 4.32
CA VAL A 34 5.17 10.73 2.88
C VAL A 34 5.74 9.52 2.16
N CYS A 35 4.92 8.92 1.32
CA CYS A 35 5.27 7.78 0.48
C CYS A 35 4.29 7.69 -0.69
N PRO A 36 4.46 8.51 -1.75
CA PRO A 36 3.49 8.67 -2.82
C PRO A 36 3.23 7.37 -3.59
N GLY A 37 1.99 7.21 -4.07
CA GLY A 37 1.69 6.00 -4.84
C GLY A 37 0.26 5.85 -5.35
N GLY A 38 -0.61 6.81 -5.14
CA GLY A 38 -2.01 6.73 -5.55
C GLY A 38 -2.97 7.08 -4.42
N GLN A 39 -4.22 6.62 -4.51
CA GLN A 39 -5.25 6.95 -3.50
C GLN A 39 -4.91 6.43 -2.10
N GLY A 40 -4.04 5.41 -2.02
CA GLY A 40 -3.52 4.90 -0.76
C GLY A 40 -4.58 4.24 0.11
N ASP A 41 -5.36 3.30 -0.46
CA ASP A 41 -6.25 2.49 0.38
C ASP A 41 -5.46 1.79 1.48
N VAL A 42 -5.95 1.90 2.73
CA VAL A 42 -5.25 1.38 3.90
C VAL A 42 -6.12 0.44 4.72
N SER A 43 -5.49 -0.63 5.20
CA SER A 43 -6.05 -1.58 6.17
C SER A 43 -5.05 -1.85 7.29
N VAL A 44 -5.54 -2.29 8.45
CA VAL A 44 -4.70 -2.61 9.61
C VAL A 44 -5.00 -4.03 10.11
N TYR A 45 -3.94 -4.78 10.39
CA TYR A 45 -4.00 -6.04 11.12
C TYR A 45 -2.90 -6.09 12.17
N GLY A 46 -3.30 -6.19 13.44
CA GLY A 46 -2.35 -6.10 14.56
C GLY A 46 -1.62 -4.75 14.55
N ASN A 47 -0.31 -4.80 14.47
CA ASN A 47 0.57 -3.64 14.37
C ASN A 47 1.09 -3.38 12.95
N LEU A 48 0.47 -3.98 11.94
CA LEU A 48 0.83 -3.79 10.54
C LEU A 48 -0.25 -2.98 9.81
N LEU A 49 0.19 -1.95 9.08
CA LEU A 49 -0.62 -1.20 8.14
C LEU A 49 -0.25 -1.62 6.71
N PHE A 50 -1.26 -1.97 5.93
CA PHE A 50 -1.16 -2.28 4.52
C PHE A 50 -1.64 -1.09 3.71
N MET A 51 -0.86 -0.67 2.69
CA MET A 51 -1.20 0.48 1.85
C MET A 51 -1.09 0.10 0.37
N SER A 52 -2.19 0.27 -0.36
CA SER A 52 -2.27 0.08 -1.80
C SER A 52 -1.52 1.17 -2.57
N VAL A 53 -0.81 0.75 -3.63
CA VAL A 53 -0.06 1.62 -4.53
C VAL A 53 -0.35 1.23 -5.98
N GLU A 54 -0.90 2.16 -6.77
CA GLU A 54 -1.28 1.90 -8.17
C GLU A 54 -0.61 2.83 -9.18
N GLN A 55 -0.25 4.05 -8.76
CA GLN A 55 0.28 5.05 -9.69
C GLN A 55 1.69 4.73 -10.15
N THR A 56 1.96 5.07 -11.41
CA THR A 56 3.27 4.85 -12.05
C THR A 56 4.40 5.70 -11.45
N ARG A 57 4.08 6.73 -10.67
CA ARG A 57 5.04 7.57 -9.95
C ARG A 57 5.52 6.97 -8.62
N GLY A 58 4.88 5.91 -8.12
CA GLY A 58 5.30 5.25 -6.89
C GLY A 58 6.72 4.71 -6.99
N ARG A 59 7.52 4.89 -5.94
CA ARG A 59 8.92 4.48 -5.86
C ARG A 59 9.15 3.52 -4.71
N VAL A 60 10.10 2.59 -4.88
CA VAL A 60 10.50 1.65 -3.80
C VAL A 60 11.01 2.38 -2.54
N ASP A 61 11.66 3.51 -2.70
CA ASP A 61 12.25 4.33 -1.63
C ASP A 61 11.31 5.41 -1.05
N CYS A 62 10.03 5.41 -1.43
CA CYS A 62 9.06 6.47 -1.09
C CYS A 62 9.45 7.89 -1.56
N GLY A 63 10.38 8.01 -2.49
CA GLY A 63 10.79 9.30 -3.04
C GLY A 63 9.65 10.04 -3.74
N THR A 64 9.67 11.37 -3.65
CA THR A 64 8.62 12.25 -4.21
C THR A 64 8.87 12.67 -5.65
N GLN A 65 10.07 12.40 -6.18
CA GLN A 65 10.49 12.77 -7.55
C GLN A 65 9.80 11.97 -8.65
N GLY A 66 9.11 10.88 -8.28
CA GLY A 66 8.44 9.98 -9.23
C GLY A 66 9.43 9.13 -10.03
N VAL A 67 8.92 8.49 -11.09
CA VAL A 67 9.69 7.65 -12.03
C VAL A 67 9.34 8.10 -13.44
N LYS A 68 10.34 8.53 -14.23
CA LYS A 68 10.16 9.05 -15.59
C LYS A 68 10.28 7.97 -16.66
N ASP A 69 11.13 6.95 -16.44
CA ASP A 69 11.40 5.91 -17.42
C ASP A 69 10.19 5.01 -17.65
N VAL A 70 10.05 4.48 -18.84
CA VAL A 70 8.96 3.56 -19.21
C VAL A 70 9.06 2.27 -18.39
N ALA A 71 10.26 1.71 -18.24
CA ALA A 71 10.56 0.59 -17.36
C ALA A 71 11.63 0.99 -16.34
N SER A 72 11.41 0.72 -15.06
CA SER A 72 12.35 1.12 -14.01
C SER A 72 12.25 0.22 -12.78
N ALA A 73 13.41 -0.26 -12.31
CA ALA A 73 13.51 -0.99 -11.06
C ALA A 73 13.16 -0.13 -9.81
N GLU A 74 13.21 1.19 -9.94
CA GLU A 74 12.81 2.11 -8.87
C GLU A 74 11.29 2.24 -8.71
N ARG A 75 10.52 1.85 -9.74
CA ARG A 75 9.06 1.95 -9.69
C ARG A 75 8.48 0.90 -8.76
N PHE A 76 7.56 1.35 -7.92
CA PHE A 76 6.78 0.49 -7.05
C PHE A 76 5.28 0.60 -7.37
N ARG A 77 4.64 -0.54 -7.59
CA ARG A 77 3.18 -0.70 -7.63
C ARG A 77 2.80 -2.02 -6.97
N GLY A 78 1.85 -2.01 -6.05
CA GLY A 78 1.48 -3.19 -5.27
C GLY A 78 0.97 -2.82 -3.88
N VAL A 79 1.43 -3.52 -2.85
CA VAL A 79 1.04 -3.26 -1.45
C VAL A 79 2.29 -3.05 -0.61
N ARG A 80 2.35 -1.91 0.08
CA ARG A 80 3.36 -1.61 1.10
C ARG A 80 2.87 -2.06 2.46
N ILE A 81 3.79 -2.51 3.30
CA ILE A 81 3.49 -2.92 4.66
C ILE A 81 4.36 -2.10 5.61
N PHE A 82 3.71 -1.41 6.53
CA PHE A 82 4.36 -0.59 7.55
C PHE A 82 4.13 -1.20 8.94
N ASP A 83 5.18 -1.29 9.73
CA ASP A 83 5.07 -1.50 11.17
C ASP A 83 4.66 -0.18 11.83
N ILE A 84 3.53 -0.20 12.53
CA ILE A 84 2.95 0.92 13.25
C ILE A 84 2.95 0.69 14.77
N THR A 85 3.81 -0.19 15.27
CA THR A 85 3.99 -0.42 16.72
C THR A 85 4.27 0.91 17.43
N ASP A 86 5.20 1.71 16.91
CA ASP A 86 5.33 3.12 17.26
C ASP A 86 4.64 3.97 16.18
N ILE A 87 3.43 4.39 16.45
CA ILE A 87 2.64 5.18 15.50
C ILE A 87 3.25 6.56 15.19
N ASN A 88 4.14 7.07 16.04
CA ASN A 88 4.85 8.32 15.76
C ASN A 88 5.99 8.14 14.75
N LYS A 89 6.43 6.88 14.56
CA LYS A 89 7.55 6.53 13.67
C LYS A 89 7.26 5.26 12.87
N PRO A 90 6.23 5.25 12.02
CA PRO A 90 5.94 4.10 11.17
C PRO A 90 7.13 3.73 10.29
N LYS A 91 7.39 2.42 10.14
CA LYS A 91 8.51 1.91 9.33
C LYS A 91 7.98 0.98 8.25
N GLN A 92 8.36 1.21 6.99
CA GLN A 92 8.10 0.22 5.94
C GLN A 92 8.92 -1.03 6.22
N VAL A 93 8.26 -2.16 6.40
CA VAL A 93 8.90 -3.45 6.70
C VAL A 93 8.83 -4.42 5.53
N ALA A 94 7.88 -4.22 4.60
CA ALA A 94 7.80 -5.01 3.39
C ALA A 94 7.13 -4.20 2.25
N ALA A 95 7.35 -4.68 1.02
CA ALA A 95 6.77 -4.14 -0.19
C ALA A 95 6.57 -5.27 -1.19
N VAL A 96 5.31 -5.59 -1.49
CA VAL A 96 4.93 -6.65 -2.44
C VAL A 96 4.50 -5.99 -3.74
N GLN A 97 5.26 -6.25 -4.82
CA GLN A 97 4.96 -5.72 -6.14
C GLN A 97 3.96 -6.59 -6.89
N THR A 98 3.12 -5.97 -7.70
CA THR A 98 2.17 -6.65 -8.57
C THR A 98 2.21 -6.07 -9.98
N CYS A 99 1.76 -6.84 -10.98
CA CYS A 99 1.82 -6.42 -12.38
C CYS A 99 0.95 -5.20 -12.70
N ARG A 100 -0.14 -4.98 -11.95
CA ARG A 100 -1.10 -3.89 -12.19
C ARG A 100 -1.22 -2.92 -11.02
N GLY A 101 -0.35 -3.03 -10.02
CA GLY A 101 -0.51 -2.28 -8.78
C GLY A 101 -1.68 -2.78 -7.93
N SER A 102 -2.05 -2.00 -6.94
CA SER A 102 -3.22 -2.21 -6.11
C SER A 102 -3.94 -0.88 -5.93
N HIS A 103 -5.19 -0.78 -6.41
CA HIS A 103 -6.07 0.36 -6.21
C HIS A 103 -6.69 0.29 -4.82
N THR A 104 -7.31 -0.85 -4.55
CA THR A 104 -7.87 -1.21 -3.24
C THR A 104 -7.45 -2.63 -2.88
N HIS A 105 -7.56 -2.97 -1.60
CA HIS A 105 -7.34 -4.33 -1.15
C HIS A 105 -8.27 -4.70 0.00
N THR A 106 -8.43 -6.01 0.19
CA THR A 106 -9.17 -6.58 1.32
C THR A 106 -8.26 -7.55 2.06
N LEU A 107 -8.19 -7.43 3.38
CA LEU A 107 -7.50 -8.39 4.24
C LEU A 107 -8.46 -9.49 4.66
N VAL A 108 -8.02 -10.73 4.51
CA VAL A 108 -8.75 -11.91 4.98
C VAL A 108 -7.84 -12.69 5.93
N VAL A 109 -8.26 -12.79 7.18
CA VAL A 109 -7.53 -13.58 8.19
C VAL A 109 -7.85 -15.07 7.96
N ASP A 110 -6.82 -15.91 7.97
CA ASP A 110 -7.04 -17.36 7.89
C ASP A 110 -7.84 -17.80 9.12
N PRO A 111 -9.00 -18.46 8.94
CA PRO A 111 -9.84 -18.90 10.06
C PRO A 111 -9.19 -20.00 10.91
N LYS A 112 -8.26 -20.76 10.32
CA LYS A 112 -7.56 -21.86 10.97
C LYS A 112 -6.21 -21.47 11.56
N ASP A 113 -5.56 -20.47 10.95
CA ASP A 113 -4.26 -19.97 11.40
C ASP A 113 -4.20 -18.44 11.33
N LYS A 114 -4.48 -17.81 12.46
CA LYS A 114 -4.49 -16.33 12.58
C LYS A 114 -3.11 -15.67 12.40
N ALA A 115 -2.03 -16.43 12.30
CA ALA A 115 -0.72 -15.93 11.92
C ALA A 115 -0.63 -15.65 10.42
N ASN A 116 -1.54 -16.22 9.62
CA ASN A 116 -1.64 -16.00 8.19
C ASN A 116 -2.78 -15.07 7.84
N ILE A 117 -2.49 -14.10 6.99
CA ILE A 117 -3.48 -13.21 6.37
C ILE A 117 -3.27 -13.19 4.86
N TYR A 118 -4.38 -13.11 4.13
CA TYR A 118 -4.39 -12.99 2.69
C TYR A 118 -4.75 -11.56 2.31
N VAL A 119 -4.02 -11.01 1.33
CA VAL A 119 -4.29 -9.68 0.80
C VAL A 119 -4.84 -9.83 -0.62
N TYR A 120 -6.13 -9.60 -0.80
CA TYR A 120 -6.77 -9.59 -2.10
C TYR A 120 -6.69 -8.18 -2.69
N GLY A 121 -5.81 -8.00 -3.67
CA GLY A 121 -5.58 -6.71 -4.33
C GLY A 121 -6.38 -6.58 -5.62
N SER A 122 -6.89 -5.37 -5.88
CA SER A 122 -7.56 -4.99 -7.14
C SER A 122 -6.68 -4.02 -7.91
N GLY A 123 -5.99 -4.51 -8.95
CA GLY A 123 -5.11 -3.70 -9.80
C GLY A 123 -5.88 -3.05 -10.94
N THR A 124 -5.79 -1.74 -11.09
CA THR A 124 -6.48 -0.95 -12.13
C THR A 124 -5.53 -0.34 -13.15
N SER A 125 -4.24 -0.24 -12.83
CA SER A 125 -3.22 0.27 -13.76
C SER A 125 -2.99 -0.66 -14.95
N GLY A 126 -2.39 -0.14 -16.02
CA GLY A 126 -1.85 -0.96 -17.12
C GLY A 126 -0.83 -1.99 -16.60
N VAL A 127 -0.75 -3.13 -17.26
CA VAL A 127 0.21 -4.17 -16.92
C VAL A 127 1.63 -3.66 -17.15
N ARG A 128 2.52 -3.91 -16.20
CA ARG A 128 3.96 -3.62 -16.31
C ARG A 128 4.59 -4.54 -17.34
N SER A 129 5.65 -4.07 -18.03
CA SER A 129 6.46 -4.94 -18.88
C SER A 129 7.25 -5.95 -18.03
N ALA A 130 7.63 -7.06 -18.65
CA ALA A 130 8.53 -8.04 -18.02
C ALA A 130 9.91 -7.45 -17.69
N ASP A 131 10.35 -6.44 -18.44
CA ASP A 131 11.60 -5.70 -18.17
C ASP A 131 11.56 -4.92 -16.86
N GLU A 132 10.36 -4.48 -16.45
CA GLU A 132 10.18 -3.75 -15.20
C GLU A 132 9.91 -4.70 -14.02
N LEU A 133 9.13 -5.75 -14.26
CA LEU A 133 8.83 -6.76 -13.25
C LEU A 133 8.68 -8.12 -13.94
N ALA A 134 9.63 -9.01 -13.69
CA ALA A 134 9.64 -10.35 -14.27
C ALA A 134 8.33 -11.10 -13.98
N GLY A 135 7.83 -11.83 -14.97
CA GLY A 135 6.58 -12.58 -14.90
C GLY A 135 5.32 -11.77 -15.20
N CYS A 136 5.43 -10.46 -15.46
CA CYS A 136 4.29 -9.69 -15.93
C CYS A 136 4.16 -9.78 -17.46
N SER A 137 2.94 -10.03 -17.95
CA SER A 137 2.60 -10.02 -19.38
C SER A 137 1.24 -9.35 -19.57
N ALA A 138 1.15 -8.51 -20.62
CA ALA A 138 -0.11 -7.92 -21.06
C ALA A 138 -0.85 -8.82 -22.08
N GLU A 139 -0.23 -9.91 -22.50
CA GLU A 139 -0.84 -10.88 -23.39
C GLU A 139 -1.99 -11.60 -22.68
N ALA A 140 -3.10 -11.80 -23.37
CA ALA A 140 -4.17 -12.65 -22.85
C ALA A 140 -3.60 -14.08 -22.67
N PRO A 141 -3.93 -14.80 -21.59
CA PRO A 141 -3.59 -16.20 -21.50
C PRO A 141 -4.18 -16.92 -22.72
N ASP A 142 -3.37 -17.76 -23.35
CA ASP A 142 -3.84 -18.58 -24.46
C ASP A 142 -5.11 -19.29 -24.05
N LYS A 143 -6.13 -19.18 -24.89
CA LYS A 143 -7.40 -19.91 -24.72
C LYS A 143 -7.18 -21.33 -25.25
N ASP A 144 -6.52 -22.17 -24.49
CA ASP A 144 -6.53 -23.61 -24.68
C ASP A 144 -7.74 -24.24 -23.95
#